data_b6642c55bb567a0e9bc627da45be4318
#
_entry.id   b6642c55bb567a0e9bc627da45be4318
#
_cell.length_a   1.000
_cell.length_b   1.000
_cell.length_c   1.000
_cell.angle_alpha   90.00
_cell.angle_beta   90.00
_cell.angle_gamma   90.00
#
_symmetry.space_group_name_H-M   'P 1'
#
loop_
_entity.id
_entity.type
_entity.pdbx_description
1 polymer ?
#
loop_
_entity_poly.entity_id
_entity_poly.type
_entity_poly.pdbx_seq_one_letter_code
_entity_poly.pdbx_strand_id
1 'polypeptide(L)'
;MKRTALAGLFISAVMLASPVFAATDLCQINLQKIKDAVVSSGEMSSDLQDSVDSRVAEAKTEQAKGTKEGIENCISLTTQTLQDIADNNKGGE
;
A
#
# COMPACT_ATOMS: atom_id res chain seq x y z
N MET A 1 -2.14 23.18 34.58
CA MET A 1 -0.96 23.07 33.75
C MET A 1 -0.55 21.63 33.54
N LYS A 2 -0.27 20.94 34.62
CA LYS A 2 0.17 19.56 34.52
C LYS A 2 -0.87 18.67 33.88
N ARG A 3 -2.12 18.90 34.20
CA ARG A 3 -3.21 18.10 33.64
C ARG A 3 -3.31 18.29 32.15
N THR A 4 -3.11 19.53 31.71
CA THR A 4 -3.16 19.83 30.29
C THR A 4 -2.08 19.08 29.54
N ALA A 5 -0.88 19.04 30.11
CA ALA A 5 0.23 18.34 29.49
C ALA A 5 -0.06 16.85 29.38
N LEU A 6 -0.65 16.28 30.42
CA LEU A 6 -0.99 14.86 30.38
C LEU A 6 -2.02 14.55 29.32
N ALA A 7 -3.01 15.43 29.23
CA ALA A 7 -4.05 15.25 28.20
C ALA A 7 -3.43 15.27 26.80
N GLY A 8 -2.48 16.18 26.61
CA GLY A 8 -1.80 16.26 25.33
C GLY A 8 -1.05 14.99 25.00
N LEU A 9 -0.43 14.41 25.99
CA LEU A 9 0.34 13.19 25.77
C LEU A 9 -0.58 12.04 25.34
N PHE A 10 -1.73 11.93 26.00
CA PHE A 10 -2.67 10.88 25.65
C PHE A 10 -3.17 11.02 24.22
N ILE A 11 -3.48 12.24 23.83
CA ILE A 11 -3.94 12.48 22.47
C ILE A 11 -2.87 12.11 21.46
N SER A 12 -1.62 12.46 21.76
CA SER A 12 -0.53 12.13 20.88
C SER A 12 -0.38 10.62 20.70
N ALA A 13 -0.51 9.87 21.77
CA ALA A 13 -0.39 8.43 21.70
C ALA A 13 -1.47 7.83 20.80
N VAL A 14 -2.69 8.32 20.92
CA VAL A 14 -3.79 7.83 20.12
C VAL A 14 -3.53 8.12 18.64
N MET A 15 -3.05 9.30 18.35
CA MET A 15 -2.77 9.67 16.96
C MET A 15 -1.66 8.83 16.36
N LEU A 16 -0.67 8.47 17.17
CA LEU A 16 0.40 7.62 16.68
C LEU A 16 -0.09 6.22 16.31
N ALA A 17 -1.06 5.72 17.07
CA ALA A 17 -1.61 4.40 16.80
C ALA A 17 -2.49 4.41 15.55
N SER A 18 -3.32 5.44 15.41
CA SER A 18 -4.27 5.51 14.31
C SER A 18 -3.63 5.44 12.92
N PRO A 19 -2.56 6.19 12.63
CA PRO A 19 -1.95 6.14 11.31
C PRO A 19 -1.45 4.75 10.92
N VAL A 20 -1.01 3.96 11.89
CA VAL A 20 -0.52 2.62 11.58
C VAL A 20 -1.66 1.74 11.06
N PHE A 21 -2.81 1.81 11.69
CA PHE A 21 -3.97 1.04 11.24
C PHE A 21 -4.43 1.50 9.87
N ALA A 22 -4.50 2.80 9.66
CA ALA A 22 -4.92 3.33 8.38
C ALA A 22 -3.95 2.92 7.27
N ALA A 23 -2.65 2.92 7.56
CA ALA A 23 -1.65 2.52 6.60
C ALA A 23 -1.77 1.04 6.27
N THR A 24 -2.04 0.20 7.26
CA THR A 24 -2.24 -1.22 7.04
C THR A 24 -3.42 -1.46 6.11
N ASP A 25 -4.51 -0.75 6.34
CA ASP A 25 -5.69 -0.85 5.50
C ASP A 25 -5.39 -0.41 4.07
N LEU A 26 -4.62 0.66 3.91
CA LEU A 26 -4.27 1.16 2.59
C LEU A 26 -3.43 0.15 1.82
N CYS A 27 -2.48 -0.50 2.49
CA CYS A 27 -1.70 -1.57 1.87
C CYS A 27 -2.62 -2.66 1.34
N GLN A 28 -3.55 -3.12 2.16
CA GLN A 28 -4.48 -4.17 1.78
C GLN A 28 -5.40 -3.71 0.65
N ILE A 29 -5.90 -2.50 0.72
CA ILE A 29 -6.77 -1.94 -0.31
C ILE A 29 -6.01 -1.86 -1.63
N ASN A 30 -4.78 -1.42 -1.61
CA ASN A 30 -3.97 -1.33 -2.82
C ASN A 30 -3.73 -2.71 -3.43
N LEU A 31 -3.45 -3.71 -2.61
CA LEU A 31 -3.27 -5.07 -3.10
C LEU A 31 -4.53 -5.56 -3.80
N GLN A 32 -5.68 -5.27 -3.23
CA GLN A 32 -6.95 -5.65 -3.83
C GLN A 32 -7.18 -4.90 -5.14
N LYS A 33 -6.84 -3.61 -5.16
CA LYS A 33 -6.98 -2.82 -6.38
C LYS A 33 -6.10 -3.35 -7.50
N ILE A 34 -4.90 -3.81 -7.18
CA ILE A 34 -4.01 -4.38 -8.18
C ILE A 34 -4.65 -5.63 -8.78
N LYS A 35 -5.20 -6.48 -7.94
CA LYS A 35 -5.84 -7.69 -8.40
C LYS A 35 -7.00 -7.36 -9.35
N ASP A 36 -7.83 -6.40 -8.97
CA ASP A 36 -8.94 -5.98 -9.79
C ASP A 36 -8.48 -5.36 -11.10
N ALA A 37 -7.41 -4.56 -11.03
CA ALA A 37 -6.87 -3.89 -12.21
C ALA A 37 -6.30 -4.90 -13.21
N VAL A 38 -5.64 -5.93 -12.73
CA VAL A 38 -5.09 -6.96 -13.59
C VAL A 38 -6.21 -7.68 -14.33
N VAL A 39 -7.27 -8.00 -13.62
CA VAL A 39 -8.42 -8.67 -14.23
C VAL A 39 -9.10 -7.75 -15.26
N SER A 40 -9.25 -6.48 -14.92
CA SER A 40 -9.93 -5.52 -15.80
C SER A 40 -9.11 -5.16 -17.03
N SER A 41 -7.80 -5.14 -16.90
CA SER A 41 -6.91 -4.75 -18.00
C SER A 41 -7.00 -5.69 -19.20
N GLY A 42 -7.24 -6.96 -18.93
CA GLY A 42 -7.25 -7.95 -19.98
C GLY A 42 -5.85 -8.32 -20.40
N GLU A 43 -5.31 -7.58 -21.34
CA GLU A 43 -3.99 -7.90 -21.89
C GLU A 43 -2.90 -7.01 -21.31
N MET A 44 -1.86 -7.63 -20.80
CA MET A 44 -0.66 -6.94 -20.37
C MET A 44 0.54 -7.70 -20.94
N SER A 45 1.61 -6.95 -21.22
CA SER A 45 2.83 -7.62 -21.69
C SER A 45 3.34 -8.58 -20.62
N SER A 46 4.07 -9.60 -21.06
CA SER A 46 4.67 -10.55 -20.14
C SER A 46 5.58 -9.85 -19.13
N ASP A 47 6.33 -8.88 -19.60
CA ASP A 47 7.25 -8.13 -18.74
C ASP A 47 6.50 -7.39 -17.64
N LEU A 48 5.40 -6.73 -18.00
CA LEU A 48 4.62 -6.01 -17.01
C LEU A 48 3.98 -6.97 -16.03
N GLN A 49 3.45 -8.08 -16.53
CA GLN A 49 2.80 -9.05 -15.66
C GLN A 49 3.79 -9.64 -14.66
N ASP A 50 4.99 -9.97 -15.12
CA ASP A 50 6.03 -10.48 -14.23
C ASP A 50 6.42 -9.44 -13.20
N SER A 51 6.50 -8.18 -13.62
CA SER A 51 6.82 -7.08 -12.71
C SER A 51 5.74 -6.92 -11.65
N VAL A 52 4.48 -6.97 -12.06
CA VAL A 52 3.35 -6.86 -11.15
C VAL A 52 3.38 -8.01 -10.14
N ASP A 53 3.54 -9.24 -10.61
CA ASP A 53 3.58 -10.39 -9.73
C ASP A 53 4.71 -10.29 -8.72
N SER A 54 5.88 -9.86 -9.17
CA SER A 54 7.05 -9.72 -8.33
C SER A 54 6.83 -8.67 -7.25
N ARG A 55 6.27 -7.54 -7.63
CA ARG A 55 6.03 -6.45 -6.67
C ARG A 55 4.93 -6.81 -5.69
N VAL A 56 3.91 -7.52 -6.14
CA VAL A 56 2.84 -7.94 -5.24
C VAL A 56 3.41 -8.91 -4.20
N ALA A 57 4.24 -9.85 -4.63
CA ALA A 57 4.87 -10.78 -3.70
C ALA A 57 5.73 -10.05 -2.69
N GLU A 58 6.50 -9.08 -3.15
CA GLU A 58 7.35 -8.29 -2.28
C GLU A 58 6.51 -7.45 -1.31
N ALA A 59 5.44 -6.85 -1.81
CA ALA A 59 4.55 -6.04 -0.98
C ALA A 59 3.92 -6.87 0.13
N LYS A 60 3.50 -8.09 -0.20
CA LYS A 60 2.94 -8.99 0.81
C LYS A 60 3.97 -9.37 1.86
N THR A 61 5.20 -9.59 1.44
CA THR A 61 6.29 -9.88 2.36
C THR A 61 6.51 -8.72 3.32
N GLU A 62 6.51 -7.50 2.79
CA GLU A 62 6.66 -6.32 3.63
C GLU A 62 5.50 -6.15 4.59
N GLN A 63 4.29 -6.39 4.10
CA GLN A 63 3.10 -6.32 4.95
C GLN A 63 3.18 -7.32 6.09
N ALA A 64 3.67 -8.52 5.82
CA ALA A 64 3.75 -9.58 6.80
C ALA A 64 4.70 -9.27 7.94
N LYS A 65 5.63 -8.34 7.74
CA LYS A 65 6.55 -7.94 8.80
C LYS A 65 5.85 -7.27 9.96
N GLY A 66 4.69 -6.66 9.70
CA GLY A 66 3.91 -6.02 10.74
C GLY A 66 4.54 -4.79 11.33
N THR A 67 5.56 -4.24 10.66
CA THR A 67 6.22 -3.02 11.12
C THR A 67 5.73 -1.83 10.34
N LYS A 68 5.94 -0.65 10.91
CA LYS A 68 5.59 0.59 10.22
C LYS A 68 6.32 0.68 8.88
N GLU A 69 7.60 0.37 8.90
CA GLU A 69 8.43 0.43 7.71
C GLU A 69 7.95 -0.56 6.65
N GLY A 70 7.62 -1.77 7.06
CA GLY A 70 7.13 -2.78 6.14
C GLY A 70 5.82 -2.36 5.49
N ILE A 71 4.93 -1.75 6.27
CA ILE A 71 3.65 -1.29 5.75
C ILE A 71 3.85 -0.13 4.78
N GLU A 72 4.75 0.79 5.09
CA GLU A 72 5.06 1.89 4.18
C GLU A 72 5.65 1.38 2.87
N ASN A 73 6.50 0.38 2.96
CA ASN A 73 7.07 -0.24 1.77
C ASN A 73 5.98 -0.91 0.93
N CYS A 74 5.03 -1.58 1.58
CA CYS A 74 3.90 -2.18 0.89
C CYS A 74 3.12 -1.12 0.12
N ILE A 75 2.82 -0.01 0.77
CA ILE A 75 2.06 1.07 0.14
C ILE A 75 2.82 1.62 -1.06
N SER A 76 4.11 1.84 -0.91
CA SER A 76 4.93 2.38 -1.98
C SER A 76 4.98 1.42 -3.17
N LEU A 77 5.23 0.15 -2.92
CA LEU A 77 5.30 -0.86 -3.97
C LEU A 77 3.96 -1.00 -4.70
N THR A 78 2.88 -1.04 -3.95
CA THR A 78 1.57 -1.21 -4.56
C THR A 78 1.13 0.02 -5.33
N THR A 79 1.47 1.21 -4.82
CA THR A 79 1.14 2.45 -5.52
C THR A 79 1.85 2.52 -6.86
N GLN A 80 3.14 2.19 -6.89
CA GLN A 80 3.89 2.15 -8.12
C GLN A 80 3.32 1.13 -9.10
N THR A 81 2.95 -0.03 -8.59
CA THR A 81 2.38 -1.08 -9.42
C THR A 81 1.07 -0.63 -10.06
N LEU A 82 0.22 0.02 -9.27
CA LEU A 82 -1.05 0.53 -9.79
C LEU A 82 -0.81 1.58 -10.88
N GLN A 83 0.19 2.42 -10.67
CA GLN A 83 0.52 3.44 -11.65
C GLN A 83 1.03 2.82 -12.96
N ASP A 84 1.87 1.80 -12.85
CA ASP A 84 2.39 1.11 -14.03
C ASP A 84 1.26 0.45 -14.82
N ILE A 85 0.29 -0.14 -14.13
CA ILE A 85 -0.85 -0.75 -14.80
C ILE A 85 -1.68 0.33 -15.51
N ALA A 86 -1.90 1.45 -14.83
CA ALA A 86 -2.67 2.55 -15.41
C ALA A 86 -1.98 3.11 -16.65
N ASP A 87 -0.65 3.26 -16.58
CA ASP A 87 0.13 3.75 -17.71
C ASP A 87 0.08 2.78 -18.88
N ASN A 88 0.12 1.49 -18.58
CA ASN A 88 0.01 0.47 -19.61
C ASN A 88 -1.34 0.56 -20.33
N ASN A 89 -2.39 0.77 -19.56
CA ASN A 89 -3.73 0.88 -20.14
C ASN A 89 -3.84 2.10 -21.07
N LYS A 90 -3.22 3.20 -20.68
CA LYS A 90 -3.20 4.40 -21.52
C LYS A 90 -2.37 4.17 -22.75
N GLY A 91 -1.21 3.57 -22.60
CA GLY A 91 -0.32 3.32 -23.73
C GLY A 91 -0.89 2.35 -24.72
N GLY A 92 -1.75 1.46 -24.26
CA GLY A 92 -2.39 0.49 -25.11
C GLY A 92 -3.45 1.06 -26.05
N GLU A 93 -3.83 2.29 -25.78
CA GLU A 93 -4.79 2.96 -26.62
C GLU A 93 -4.13 3.58 -27.82
#